data_4ce4bfe3052871ff8bcb86e5450234e0
#
_entry.id   4ce4bfe3052871ff8bcb86e5450234e0
#
_cell.length_a   1.000
_cell.length_b   1.000
_cell.length_c   1.000
_cell.angle_alpha   90.00
_cell.angle_beta   90.00
_cell.angle_gamma   90.00
#
_symmetry.space_group_name_H-M   'P 1'
#
loop_
_entity.id
_entity.type
_entity.pdbx_description
1 polymer ?
#
loop_
_entity_poly.entity_id
_entity_poly.type
_entity_poly.pdbx_seq_one_letter_code
_entity_poly.pdbx_strand_id
1 'polypeptide(L)'
;MDNHNRVDLKIYGQGSSSGGKYNTVSIMGEGEVDGDINCANLKIYGEGKLVGNLKTEKTVNIKGHTSIRGNLEAEKIKLQGEIDVEGEVLVDEATLTGTISTSGDCNAEIFTLEGGFTIKGLLNADILKINLYWPCEVQEIGGSKITIKRDGKLSFLGLKNMIMPGGHNELIADIIEGDDVYLENTIAKVVRGDNIN
;
A
#
# COMPACT_ATOMS: atom_id res chain seq x y z
N MET A 1 -0.45 -18.96 21.28
CA MET A 1 -0.09 -18.27 22.53
C MET A 1 1.37 -18.55 22.86
N ASP A 2 2.31 -17.79 22.31
CA ASP A 2 3.73 -17.82 22.72
C ASP A 2 4.37 -16.46 22.37
N ASN A 3 3.99 -15.44 23.16
CA ASN A 3 4.43 -14.07 22.93
C ASN A 3 5.56 -13.64 23.88
N HIS A 4 6.29 -14.59 24.50
CA HIS A 4 7.12 -14.28 25.67
C HIS A 4 8.62 -14.17 25.40
N ASN A 5 9.13 -14.22 24.17
CA ASN A 5 10.58 -14.03 23.98
C ASN A 5 10.99 -13.61 22.54
N ARG A 6 10.17 -12.81 21.83
CA ARG A 6 10.62 -12.28 20.56
C ARG A 6 11.52 -11.08 20.78
N VAL A 7 12.71 -11.11 20.21
CA VAL A 7 13.67 -9.99 20.24
C VAL A 7 13.31 -8.95 19.18
N ASP A 8 13.84 -7.73 19.34
CA ASP A 8 13.77 -6.71 18.32
C ASP A 8 14.94 -6.87 17.33
N LEU A 9 14.68 -6.66 16.03
CA LEU A 9 15.70 -6.46 15.01
C LEU A 9 15.83 -4.96 14.73
N LYS A 10 17.07 -4.43 14.81
CA LYS A 10 17.34 -3.02 14.53
C LYS A 10 18.52 -2.88 13.58
N ILE A 11 18.30 -2.22 12.45
CA ILE A 11 19.34 -1.84 11.48
C ILE A 11 19.40 -0.31 11.45
N TYR A 12 20.56 0.25 11.80
CA TYR A 12 20.83 1.68 11.76
C TYR A 12 21.96 1.96 10.76
N GLY A 13 21.77 2.94 9.88
CA GLY A 13 22.70 3.20 8.79
C GLY A 13 22.54 2.17 7.69
N GLN A 14 23.59 1.48 7.29
CA GLN A 14 23.56 0.46 6.25
C GLN A 14 23.85 -0.92 6.84
N GLY A 15 23.01 -1.91 6.53
CA GLY A 15 23.19 -3.25 7.09
C GLY A 15 22.24 -4.31 6.55
N SER A 16 22.53 -5.56 6.91
CA SER A 16 21.70 -6.70 6.54
C SER A 16 21.47 -7.64 7.73
N SER A 17 20.39 -8.42 7.65
CA SER A 17 20.03 -9.43 8.65
C SER A 17 19.32 -10.60 7.97
N SER A 18 19.17 -11.70 8.70
CA SER A 18 18.32 -12.81 8.27
C SER A 18 16.87 -12.58 8.70
N GLY A 19 15.95 -13.17 7.96
CA GLY A 19 14.55 -13.27 8.36
C GLY A 19 14.38 -14.02 9.67
N GLY A 20 13.16 -14.03 10.18
CA GLY A 20 12.86 -14.71 11.45
C GLY A 20 11.60 -14.17 12.14
N LYS A 21 11.48 -14.53 13.44
CA LYS A 21 10.38 -14.08 14.29
C LYS A 21 10.86 -13.00 15.25
N TYR A 22 10.30 -11.80 15.12
CA TYR A 22 10.70 -10.63 15.88
C TYR A 22 9.51 -10.00 16.63
N ASN A 23 9.77 -9.23 17.67
CA ASN A 23 8.75 -8.36 18.25
C ASN A 23 8.62 -7.10 17.36
N THR A 24 9.69 -6.36 17.17
CA THR A 24 9.71 -5.21 16.26
C THR A 24 10.91 -5.32 15.33
N VAL A 25 10.68 -5.07 14.05
CA VAL A 25 11.75 -4.85 13.06
C VAL A 25 11.82 -3.36 12.78
N SER A 26 13.00 -2.75 12.95
CA SER A 26 13.24 -1.33 12.68
C SER A 26 14.44 -1.15 11.76
N ILE A 27 14.23 -0.52 10.61
CA ILE A 27 15.28 -0.13 9.66
C ILE A 27 15.28 1.39 9.60
N MET A 28 16.43 2.00 9.92
CA MET A 28 16.66 3.44 9.85
C MET A 28 17.91 3.69 9.01
N GLY A 29 17.74 3.99 7.74
CA GLY A 29 18.79 4.08 6.71
C GLY A 29 18.53 3.07 5.59
N GLU A 30 19.48 2.24 5.23
CA GLU A 30 19.40 1.21 4.19
C GLU A 30 19.51 -0.18 4.82
N GLY A 31 18.50 -1.00 4.71
CA GLY A 31 18.47 -2.34 5.29
C GLY A 31 18.01 -3.42 4.37
N GLU A 32 18.70 -4.56 4.37
CA GLU A 32 18.25 -5.78 3.69
C GLU A 32 17.98 -6.89 4.71
N VAL A 33 16.83 -7.55 4.58
CA VAL A 33 16.51 -8.74 5.38
C VAL A 33 16.24 -9.90 4.44
N ASP A 34 17.05 -10.95 4.57
CA ASP A 34 16.97 -12.14 3.72
C ASP A 34 16.22 -13.27 4.44
N GLY A 35 15.08 -13.65 3.89
CA GLY A 35 14.14 -14.63 4.41
C GLY A 35 12.86 -14.03 4.97
N ASP A 36 11.91 -14.88 5.27
CA ASP A 36 10.59 -14.49 5.78
C ASP A 36 10.66 -13.78 7.12
N ILE A 37 9.87 -12.73 7.26
CA ILE A 37 9.73 -11.96 8.51
C ILE A 37 8.34 -12.17 9.09
N ASN A 38 8.30 -12.58 10.36
CA ASN A 38 7.09 -12.58 11.17
C ASN A 38 7.33 -11.69 12.40
N CYS A 39 6.61 -10.58 12.51
CA CYS A 39 6.81 -9.65 13.62
C CYS A 39 5.50 -9.01 14.10
N ALA A 40 5.52 -8.42 15.29
CA ALA A 40 4.38 -7.64 15.74
C ALA A 40 4.31 -6.30 15.01
N ASN A 41 5.45 -5.64 14.79
CA ASN A 41 5.50 -4.36 14.09
C ASN A 41 6.73 -4.28 13.17
N LEU A 42 6.55 -3.60 12.03
CA LEU A 42 7.65 -3.20 11.14
C LEU A 42 7.70 -1.68 11.03
N LYS A 43 8.91 -1.12 11.11
CA LYS A 43 9.18 0.31 10.90
C LYS A 43 10.35 0.47 9.95
N ILE A 44 10.17 1.16 8.83
CA ILE A 44 11.22 1.47 7.87
C ILE A 44 11.23 2.98 7.63
N TYR A 45 12.38 3.61 7.92
CA TYR A 45 12.65 5.01 7.66
C TYR A 45 13.90 5.10 6.78
N GLY A 46 13.71 5.23 5.47
CA GLY A 46 14.74 5.15 4.45
C GLY A 46 14.44 4.06 3.42
N GLU A 47 15.40 3.17 3.16
CA GLU A 47 15.27 2.10 2.18
C GLU A 47 15.25 0.72 2.84
N GLY A 48 14.24 -0.07 2.53
CA GLY A 48 14.09 -1.45 2.99
C GLY A 48 13.98 -2.44 1.84
N LYS A 49 14.80 -3.49 1.87
CA LYS A 49 14.70 -4.62 0.93
C LYS A 49 14.44 -5.88 1.73
N LEU A 50 13.25 -6.45 1.55
CA LEU A 50 12.83 -7.67 2.23
C LEU A 50 12.75 -8.79 1.20
N VAL A 51 13.61 -9.80 1.36
CA VAL A 51 13.72 -10.94 0.43
C VAL A 51 12.99 -12.13 1.03
N GLY A 52 11.66 -12.12 0.95
CA GLY A 52 10.78 -13.13 1.53
C GLY A 52 9.41 -12.54 1.83
N ASN A 53 8.55 -13.32 2.47
CA ASN A 53 7.24 -12.88 2.89
C ASN A 53 7.34 -12.01 4.16
N LEU A 54 6.49 -11.01 4.23
CA LEU A 54 6.31 -10.18 5.42
C LEU A 54 4.95 -10.45 6.05
N LYS A 55 4.95 -10.94 7.27
CA LYS A 55 3.74 -11.06 8.09
C LYS A 55 3.89 -10.23 9.36
N THR A 56 3.02 -9.24 9.52
CA THR A 56 2.94 -8.44 10.75
C THR A 56 1.61 -8.64 11.44
N GLU A 57 1.66 -8.82 12.76
CA GLU A 57 0.46 -8.99 13.59
C GLU A 57 -0.29 -7.66 13.78
N LYS A 58 0.40 -6.51 13.62
CA LYS A 58 -0.15 -5.18 13.85
C LYS A 58 0.18 -4.21 12.71
N THR A 59 1.26 -3.44 12.84
CA THR A 59 1.48 -2.29 11.97
C THR A 59 2.77 -2.41 11.15
N VAL A 60 2.64 -2.15 9.87
CA VAL A 60 3.72 -1.79 8.94
C VAL A 60 3.72 -0.27 8.79
N ASN A 61 4.82 0.40 9.16
CA ASN A 61 5.00 1.84 9.03
C ASN A 61 6.24 2.13 8.19
N ILE A 62 6.04 2.67 7.00
CA ILE A 62 7.09 2.94 6.03
C ILE A 62 7.13 4.45 5.74
N LYS A 63 8.35 5.01 5.84
CA LYS A 63 8.67 6.36 5.37
C LYS A 63 9.91 6.29 4.48
N GLY A 64 9.71 6.30 3.18
CA GLY A 64 10.75 6.12 2.19
C GLY A 64 10.39 5.07 1.15
N HIS A 65 11.34 4.23 0.77
CA HIS A 65 11.14 3.19 -0.24
C HIS A 65 11.32 1.80 0.35
N THR A 66 10.43 0.87 0.00
CA THR A 66 10.52 -0.52 0.47
C THR A 66 10.15 -1.49 -0.64
N SER A 67 11.00 -2.49 -0.88
CA SER A 67 10.69 -3.62 -1.75
C SER A 67 10.52 -4.91 -0.95
N ILE A 68 9.48 -5.67 -1.29
CA ILE A 68 9.15 -6.96 -0.67
C ILE A 68 9.03 -8.00 -1.79
N ARG A 69 9.92 -9.02 -1.80
CA ARG A 69 9.95 -10.08 -2.81
C ARG A 69 9.00 -11.23 -2.53
N GLY A 70 8.03 -11.04 -1.68
CA GLY A 70 7.02 -12.04 -1.32
C GLY A 70 5.70 -11.37 -1.07
N ASN A 71 4.84 -12.04 -0.31
CA ASN A 71 3.55 -11.52 0.11
C ASN A 71 3.68 -10.60 1.31
N LEU A 72 2.76 -9.65 1.43
CA LEU A 72 2.61 -8.76 2.58
C LEU A 72 1.28 -9.02 3.27
N GLU A 73 1.34 -9.42 4.54
CA GLU A 73 0.17 -9.58 5.41
C GLU A 73 0.32 -8.70 6.66
N ALA A 74 -0.68 -7.87 6.95
CA ALA A 74 -0.66 -6.96 8.10
C ALA A 74 -2.08 -6.58 8.56
N GLU A 75 -2.27 -6.25 9.84
CA GLU A 75 -3.49 -5.59 10.30
C GLU A 75 -3.57 -4.16 9.72
N LYS A 76 -2.46 -3.41 9.79
CA LYS A 76 -2.43 -2.02 9.34
C LYS A 76 -1.16 -1.66 8.59
N ILE A 77 -1.33 -0.96 7.45
CA ILE A 77 -0.23 -0.35 6.69
C ILE A 77 -0.36 1.17 6.73
N LYS A 78 0.76 1.85 7.07
CA LYS A 78 0.93 3.30 6.94
C LYS A 78 2.14 3.57 6.07
N LEU A 79 1.92 4.17 4.92
CA LEU A 79 2.96 4.49 3.95
C LEU A 79 3.07 6.00 3.73
N GLN A 80 4.30 6.50 3.74
CA GLN A 80 4.68 7.82 3.21
C GLN A 80 5.89 7.62 2.29
N GLY A 81 5.65 7.42 1.00
CA GLY A 81 6.70 7.12 0.02
C GLY A 81 6.29 6.05 -0.97
N GLU A 82 7.08 4.99 -1.10
CA GLU A 82 6.90 3.97 -2.12
C GLU A 82 7.04 2.56 -1.55
N ILE A 83 6.16 1.66 -1.98
CA ILE A 83 6.24 0.25 -1.65
C ILE A 83 5.99 -0.60 -2.89
N ASP A 84 6.92 -1.54 -3.14
CA ASP A 84 6.83 -2.54 -4.20
C ASP A 84 6.69 -3.93 -3.60
N VAL A 85 5.65 -4.66 -3.95
CA VAL A 85 5.39 -6.03 -3.48
C VAL A 85 5.32 -6.96 -4.69
N GLU A 86 6.21 -7.94 -4.77
CA GLU A 86 6.20 -8.91 -5.87
C GLU A 86 5.06 -9.94 -5.76
N GLY A 87 4.47 -10.11 -4.58
CA GLY A 87 3.36 -11.01 -4.29
C GLY A 87 2.03 -10.29 -4.08
N GLU A 88 1.21 -10.86 -3.23
CA GLU A 88 -0.11 -10.36 -2.83
C GLU A 88 0.00 -9.47 -1.59
N VAL A 89 -0.95 -8.55 -1.45
CA VAL A 89 -1.13 -7.72 -0.26
C VAL A 89 -2.44 -8.07 0.41
N LEU A 90 -2.38 -8.45 1.68
CA LEU A 90 -3.55 -8.68 2.52
C LEU A 90 -3.45 -7.80 3.78
N VAL A 91 -4.42 -6.92 3.98
CA VAL A 91 -4.40 -5.96 5.08
C VAL A 91 -5.82 -5.61 5.54
N ASP A 92 -6.03 -5.36 6.82
CA ASP A 92 -7.33 -4.86 7.27
C ASP A 92 -7.46 -3.36 6.92
N GLU A 93 -6.46 -2.53 7.23
CA GLU A 93 -6.49 -1.09 6.95
C GLU A 93 -5.20 -0.60 6.28
N ALA A 94 -5.31 -0.06 5.08
CA ALA A 94 -4.24 0.62 4.36
C ALA A 94 -4.47 2.14 4.32
N THR A 95 -3.48 2.91 4.80
CA THR A 95 -3.44 4.38 4.67
C THR A 95 -2.13 4.76 4.00
N LEU A 96 -2.21 5.14 2.74
CA LEU A 96 -1.07 5.29 1.86
C LEU A 96 -0.99 6.73 1.34
N THR A 97 0.20 7.31 1.42
CA THR A 97 0.54 8.57 0.78
C THR A 97 1.80 8.36 -0.05
N GLY A 98 1.63 8.31 -1.36
CA GLY A 98 2.72 7.97 -2.30
C GLY A 98 2.30 6.90 -3.29
N THR A 99 3.14 5.89 -3.51
CA THR A 99 2.89 4.85 -4.52
C THR A 99 2.95 3.45 -3.95
N ILE A 100 2.07 2.59 -4.42
CA ILE A 100 2.11 1.16 -4.19
C ILE A 100 2.10 0.39 -5.50
N SER A 101 3.00 -0.56 -5.63
CA SER A 101 3.05 -1.51 -6.74
C SER A 101 2.89 -2.92 -6.22
N THR A 102 2.04 -3.74 -6.84
CA THR A 102 1.96 -5.17 -6.54
C THR A 102 1.75 -6.00 -7.81
N SER A 103 2.41 -7.16 -7.86
CA SER A 103 2.24 -8.09 -8.98
C SER A 103 1.10 -9.09 -8.78
N GLY A 104 0.56 -9.18 -7.57
CA GLY A 104 -0.61 -9.97 -7.21
C GLY A 104 -1.83 -9.10 -6.89
N ASP A 105 -2.77 -9.69 -6.17
CA ASP A 105 -3.97 -9.02 -5.68
C ASP A 105 -3.66 -8.17 -4.44
N CYS A 106 -4.47 -7.15 -4.23
CA CYS A 106 -4.48 -6.32 -3.03
C CYS A 106 -5.87 -6.38 -2.38
N ASN A 107 -5.95 -7.01 -1.22
CA ASN A 107 -7.18 -7.17 -0.47
C ASN A 107 -7.10 -6.37 0.85
N ALA A 108 -8.15 -5.61 1.13
CA ALA A 108 -8.26 -4.81 2.35
C ALA A 108 -9.72 -4.79 2.88
N GLU A 109 -9.94 -4.38 4.13
CA GLU A 109 -11.25 -3.91 4.57
C GLU A 109 -11.40 -2.42 4.22
N ILE A 110 -10.36 -1.63 4.54
CA ILE A 110 -10.33 -0.19 4.23
C ILE A 110 -9.03 0.14 3.49
N PHE A 111 -9.17 0.66 2.27
CA PHE A 111 -8.03 1.14 1.48
C PHE A 111 -8.17 2.63 1.20
N THR A 112 -7.26 3.42 1.76
CA THR A 112 -7.19 4.87 1.54
C THR A 112 -5.85 5.23 0.91
N LEU A 113 -5.88 5.89 -0.24
CA LEU A 113 -4.69 6.30 -0.98
C LEU A 113 -4.77 7.77 -1.39
N GLU A 114 -3.71 8.50 -1.08
CA GLU A 114 -3.37 9.79 -1.69
C GLU A 114 -2.12 9.59 -2.55
N GLY A 115 -2.28 9.35 -3.86
CA GLY A 115 -1.12 9.00 -4.67
C GLY A 115 -1.42 8.30 -5.98
N GLY A 116 -0.65 7.23 -6.26
CA GLY A 116 -0.82 6.35 -7.40
C GLY A 116 -0.55 4.90 -7.06
N PHE A 117 -0.97 4.01 -7.96
CA PHE A 117 -0.72 2.58 -7.79
C PHE A 117 -0.64 1.83 -9.11
N THR A 118 0.05 0.69 -9.08
CA THR A 118 0.01 -0.32 -10.12
C THR A 118 -0.27 -1.68 -9.49
N ILE A 119 -1.47 -2.19 -9.69
CA ILE A 119 -1.90 -3.50 -9.18
C ILE A 119 -2.22 -4.39 -10.38
N LYS A 120 -1.43 -5.46 -10.60
CA LYS A 120 -1.62 -6.31 -11.77
C LYS A 120 -2.80 -7.27 -11.68
N GLY A 121 -3.37 -7.44 -10.51
CA GLY A 121 -4.54 -8.25 -10.23
C GLY A 121 -5.75 -7.44 -9.81
N LEU A 122 -6.45 -7.95 -8.81
CA LEU A 122 -7.63 -7.34 -8.20
C LEU A 122 -7.23 -6.40 -7.04
N LEU A 123 -7.80 -5.21 -7.02
CA LEU A 123 -7.88 -4.37 -5.81
C LEU A 123 -9.27 -4.53 -5.21
N ASN A 124 -9.38 -5.18 -4.08
CA ASN A 124 -10.63 -5.42 -3.40
C ASN A 124 -10.63 -4.79 -2.00
N ALA A 125 -11.64 -3.98 -1.69
CA ALA A 125 -11.79 -3.43 -0.35
C ALA A 125 -13.27 -3.05 -0.08
N ASP A 126 -13.77 -3.32 1.12
CA ASP A 126 -15.13 -2.89 1.49
C ASP A 126 -15.30 -1.38 1.33
N ILE A 127 -14.31 -0.61 1.76
CA ILE A 127 -14.27 0.84 1.60
C ILE A 127 -13.00 1.24 0.87
N LEU A 128 -13.15 1.75 -0.35
CA LEU A 128 -12.05 2.21 -1.19
C LEU A 128 -12.13 3.71 -1.40
N LYS A 129 -11.10 4.44 -0.98
CA LYS A 129 -10.97 5.89 -1.14
C LYS A 129 -9.64 6.21 -1.81
N ILE A 130 -9.68 6.69 -3.04
CA ILE A 130 -8.49 7.05 -3.81
C ILE A 130 -8.58 8.52 -4.20
N ASN A 131 -7.52 9.26 -3.90
CA ASN A 131 -7.27 10.59 -4.40
C ASN A 131 -6.09 10.54 -5.37
N LEU A 132 -6.37 10.73 -6.65
CA LEU A 132 -5.44 10.55 -7.76
C LEU A 132 -4.44 11.71 -7.84
N TYR A 133 -3.18 11.45 -7.49
CA TYR A 133 -2.06 12.38 -7.72
C TYR A 133 -1.08 11.88 -8.79
N TRP A 134 -1.01 10.58 -9.01
CA TRP A 134 -0.23 9.91 -10.06
C TRP A 134 -1.10 8.90 -10.79
N PRO A 135 -0.65 8.40 -11.95
CA PRO A 135 -1.36 7.37 -12.69
C PRO A 135 -1.66 6.15 -11.81
N CYS A 136 -2.84 5.58 -12.01
CA CYS A 136 -3.28 4.35 -11.35
C CYS A 136 -3.66 3.32 -12.40
N GLU A 137 -3.17 2.11 -12.26
CA GLU A 137 -3.47 1.01 -13.15
C GLU A 137 -3.81 -0.25 -12.35
N VAL A 138 -4.90 -0.91 -12.74
CA VAL A 138 -5.37 -2.14 -12.10
C VAL A 138 -6.19 -2.95 -13.09
N GLN A 139 -6.17 -4.28 -12.95
CA GLN A 139 -7.01 -5.13 -13.77
C GLN A 139 -8.47 -5.01 -13.33
N GLU A 140 -8.75 -5.22 -12.05
CA GLU A 140 -10.10 -5.18 -11.50
C GLU A 140 -10.16 -4.43 -10.17
N ILE A 141 -11.27 -3.74 -9.92
CA ILE A 141 -11.60 -3.13 -8.62
C ILE A 141 -12.92 -3.70 -8.15
N GLY A 142 -12.94 -4.21 -6.92
CA GLY A 142 -14.12 -4.67 -6.20
C GLY A 142 -14.30 -3.98 -4.86
N GLY A 143 -15.56 -3.76 -4.45
CA GLY A 143 -15.82 -3.25 -3.11
C GLY A 143 -17.25 -2.73 -2.92
N SER A 144 -17.67 -2.57 -1.65
CA SER A 144 -19.00 -2.04 -1.37
C SER A 144 -19.09 -0.54 -1.63
N LYS A 145 -18.08 0.22 -1.21
CA LYS A 145 -18.02 1.67 -1.42
C LYS A 145 -16.74 2.11 -2.08
N ILE A 146 -16.83 2.49 -3.35
CA ILE A 146 -15.70 2.93 -4.16
C ILE A 146 -15.81 4.44 -4.39
N THR A 147 -14.78 5.18 -3.97
CA THR A 147 -14.70 6.64 -4.17
C THR A 147 -13.35 6.99 -4.77
N ILE A 148 -13.34 7.40 -6.03
CA ILE A 148 -12.13 7.81 -6.75
C ILE A 148 -12.30 9.28 -7.13
N LYS A 149 -11.38 10.12 -6.65
CA LYS A 149 -11.39 11.57 -6.84
C LYS A 149 -10.07 12.07 -7.37
N ARG A 150 -10.12 13.22 -7.99
CA ARG A 150 -8.96 14.01 -8.34
C ARG A 150 -8.99 15.34 -7.59
N ASP A 151 -8.45 15.38 -6.38
CA ASP A 151 -8.22 16.65 -5.69
C ASP A 151 -6.86 17.22 -6.10
N GLY A 152 -6.86 18.35 -6.80
CA GLY A 152 -5.63 19.05 -7.23
C GLY A 152 -4.81 19.68 -6.09
N LYS A 153 -5.07 19.33 -4.83
CA LYS A 153 -4.41 19.92 -3.65
C LYS A 153 -3.86 18.83 -2.75
N LEU A 154 -2.55 18.70 -2.71
CA LEU A 154 -1.83 17.92 -1.69
C LEU A 154 -2.05 18.56 -0.31
N SER A 155 -3.07 18.13 0.42
CA SER A 155 -3.40 18.67 1.74
C SER A 155 -2.42 18.23 2.82
N PHE A 156 -1.78 17.10 2.62
CA PHE A 156 -0.98 16.38 3.61
C PHE A 156 0.42 17.01 3.86
N LEU A 157 1.06 17.59 2.85
CA LEU A 157 2.42 18.16 3.01
C LEU A 157 2.44 19.63 3.48
N GLY A 158 1.29 20.21 3.84
CA GLY A 158 1.21 21.65 4.16
C GLY A 158 1.45 22.54 2.94
N LEU A 159 1.61 21.97 1.76
CA LEU A 159 1.86 22.63 0.48
C LEU A 159 0.53 22.96 -0.23
N LYS A 160 -0.39 23.59 0.50
CA LYS A 160 -1.75 23.89 0.02
C LYS A 160 -1.86 24.64 -1.31
N ASN A 161 -0.75 25.09 -1.88
CA ASN A 161 -0.72 25.90 -3.10
C ASN A 161 0.19 25.33 -4.19
N MET A 162 0.71 24.11 -4.06
CA MET A 162 1.53 23.51 -5.08
C MET A 162 0.60 22.89 -6.15
N ILE A 163 0.43 23.61 -7.26
CA ILE A 163 -0.21 23.06 -8.45
C ILE A 163 0.79 22.07 -9.06
N MET A 164 0.48 20.78 -8.98
CA MET A 164 1.26 19.77 -9.69
C MET A 164 1.14 20.02 -11.19
N PRO A 165 2.24 19.95 -11.98
CA PRO A 165 2.17 20.03 -13.43
C PRO A 165 1.18 18.97 -13.93
N GLY A 166 0.24 19.36 -14.79
CA GLY A 166 -0.83 18.50 -15.29
C GLY A 166 -0.27 17.28 -16.04
N GLY A 167 -0.08 16.19 -15.32
CA GLY A 167 0.07 14.84 -15.87
C GLY A 167 -1.30 14.20 -16.05
N HIS A 168 -1.39 13.15 -16.85
CA HIS A 168 -2.57 12.31 -16.95
C HIS A 168 -2.72 11.48 -15.66
N ASN A 169 -3.20 12.11 -14.58
CA ASN A 169 -3.46 11.44 -13.31
C ASN A 169 -4.84 10.80 -13.44
N GLU A 170 -4.88 9.67 -14.08
CA GLU A 170 -6.10 8.92 -14.33
C GLU A 170 -5.98 7.50 -13.78
N LEU A 171 -7.11 6.92 -13.45
CA LEU A 171 -7.22 5.50 -13.19
C LEU A 171 -7.60 4.77 -14.48
N ILE A 172 -6.86 3.71 -14.78
CA ILE A 172 -7.18 2.78 -15.87
C ILE A 172 -7.51 1.42 -15.24
N ALA A 173 -8.70 0.90 -15.53
CA ALA A 173 -9.16 -0.40 -15.06
C ALA A 173 -9.90 -1.17 -16.17
N ASP A 174 -9.89 -2.50 -16.11
CA ASP A 174 -10.76 -3.29 -16.98
C ASP A 174 -12.16 -3.34 -16.42
N ILE A 175 -12.32 -3.65 -15.14
CA ILE A 175 -13.62 -3.82 -14.47
C ILE A 175 -13.62 -3.06 -13.14
N ILE A 176 -14.69 -2.36 -12.85
CA ILE A 176 -14.98 -1.76 -11.53
C ILE A 176 -16.37 -2.24 -11.11
N GLU A 177 -16.48 -2.89 -9.96
CA GLU A 177 -17.73 -3.44 -9.44
C GLU A 177 -17.91 -3.10 -7.96
N GLY A 178 -19.05 -2.48 -7.61
CA GLY A 178 -19.36 -2.11 -6.23
C GLY A 178 -20.81 -1.66 -6.04
N ASP A 179 -21.26 -1.57 -4.78
CA ASP A 179 -22.65 -1.11 -4.51
C ASP A 179 -22.76 0.40 -4.77
N ASP A 180 -21.91 1.20 -4.13
CA ASP A 180 -21.83 2.65 -4.30
C ASP A 180 -20.51 3.05 -5.00
N VAL A 181 -20.57 3.53 -6.23
CA VAL A 181 -19.41 3.82 -7.08
C VAL A 181 -19.41 5.30 -7.49
N TYR A 182 -18.40 6.05 -7.06
CA TYR A 182 -18.13 7.43 -7.47
C TYR A 182 -16.77 7.53 -8.16
N LEU A 183 -16.74 7.98 -9.41
CA LEU A 183 -15.55 7.97 -10.25
C LEU A 183 -15.28 9.34 -10.89
N GLU A 184 -14.09 9.88 -10.63
CA GLU A 184 -13.51 11.01 -11.37
C GLU A 184 -12.24 10.55 -12.09
N ASN A 185 -11.94 11.11 -13.25
CA ASN A 185 -10.73 10.82 -14.03
C ASN A 185 -10.43 9.31 -14.16
N THR A 186 -11.42 8.54 -14.54
CA THR A 186 -11.34 7.08 -14.61
C THR A 186 -11.69 6.59 -16.01
N ILE A 187 -10.88 5.70 -16.56
CA ILE A 187 -11.13 4.96 -17.78
C ILE A 187 -11.33 3.50 -17.39
N ALA A 188 -12.56 3.00 -17.59
CA ALA A 188 -12.87 1.59 -17.33
C ALA A 188 -13.62 0.99 -18.53
N LYS A 189 -13.34 -0.31 -18.83
CA LYS A 189 -14.08 -1.03 -19.88
C LYS A 189 -15.49 -1.38 -19.41
N VAL A 190 -15.66 -1.72 -18.13
CA VAL A 190 -16.93 -2.09 -17.52
C VAL A 190 -17.02 -1.47 -16.12
N VAL A 191 -18.16 -0.84 -15.84
CA VAL A 191 -18.51 -0.39 -14.48
C VAL A 191 -19.86 -0.99 -14.11
N ARG A 192 -19.96 -1.64 -12.95
CA ARG A 192 -21.19 -2.22 -12.40
C ARG A 192 -21.41 -1.71 -10.99
N GLY A 193 -22.65 -1.42 -10.64
CA GLY A 193 -23.03 -0.99 -9.30
C GLY A 193 -24.50 -0.65 -9.19
N ASP A 194 -24.99 -0.60 -7.95
CA ASP A 194 -26.36 -0.19 -7.67
C ASP A 194 -26.52 1.33 -7.83
N ASN A 195 -25.51 2.09 -7.37
CA ASN A 195 -25.44 3.54 -7.50
C ASN A 195 -24.11 3.95 -8.14
N ILE A 196 -24.17 4.51 -9.35
CA ILE A 196 -22.97 4.95 -10.10
C ILE A 196 -23.07 6.46 -10.38
N ASN A 197 -22.04 7.23 -10.01
CA ASN A 197 -21.93 8.68 -10.17
C ASN A 197 -20.60 9.08 -10.80
#